data_c7704e8b8d761f0de73f16a2ed000193
#
_entry.id   c7704e8b8d761f0de73f16a2ed000193
#
_cell.length_a   1.000
_cell.length_b   1.000
_cell.length_c   1.000
_cell.angle_alpha   90.00
_cell.angle_beta   90.00
_cell.angle_gamma   90.00
#
_symmetry.space_group_name_H-M   'P 1'
#
loop_
_entity.id
_entity.type
_entity.pdbx_description
1 polymer ?
#
loop_
_entity_poly.entity_id
_entity_poly.type
_entity_poly.pdbx_seq_one_letter_code
_entity_poly.pdbx_strand_id
1 'polypeptide(L)'
;MSAKALKYEATGARTLLRDVMEKSSQNLPACYQCRRCAAGCPVGDETGVTPDRLIRMILLGDREEALNNLLVWKCVACYTCGTRCPNNIQTARIVETLKQMSKEAHLEPLRPRIADFHNAFMKATEHKGRFNEIEGMRIYEIKTALRELKNGNVGAIVEEMKGQAKLGMTMMQKKRMHIKVAKVKNKAEVKALFRKAKAGRGA
;
A
#
# COMPACT_ATOMS: atom_id res chain seq x y z
N MET A 1 9.48 -17.03 16.12
CA MET A 1 9.43 -15.57 16.05
C MET A 1 8.90 -15.03 17.36
N SER A 2 9.72 -14.32 18.15
CA SER A 2 9.27 -13.72 19.41
C SER A 2 8.26 -12.62 19.13
N ALA A 3 7.07 -12.72 19.70
CA ALA A 3 6.04 -11.69 19.55
C ALA A 3 6.51 -10.44 20.32
N LYS A 4 6.75 -9.34 19.60
CA LYS A 4 7.06 -8.03 20.20
C LYS A 4 5.89 -7.60 21.11
N ALA A 5 6.17 -7.24 22.34
CA ALA A 5 5.15 -6.75 23.27
C ALA A 5 4.55 -5.45 22.75
N LEU A 6 3.21 -5.32 22.84
CA LEU A 6 2.52 -4.08 22.49
C LEU A 6 2.77 -3.01 23.54
N LYS A 7 3.18 -1.82 23.10
CA LYS A 7 3.34 -0.66 23.98
C LYS A 7 1.98 0.03 24.16
N TYR A 8 1.70 0.51 25.36
CA TYR A 8 0.52 1.31 25.66
C TYR A 8 0.92 2.75 25.99
N GLU A 9 0.41 3.70 25.23
CA GLU A 9 0.59 5.13 25.46
C GLU A 9 -0.77 5.82 25.57
N ALA A 10 -1.19 6.13 26.79
CA ALA A 10 -2.52 6.66 27.07
C ALA A 10 -2.85 7.96 26.28
N THR A 11 -1.91 8.87 26.14
CA THR A 11 -2.09 10.12 25.40
C THR A 11 -2.02 9.89 23.88
N GLY A 12 -1.09 9.08 23.42
CA GLY A 12 -0.92 8.71 22.01
C GLY A 12 -2.09 7.88 21.47
N ALA A 13 -2.69 7.03 22.32
CA ALA A 13 -3.83 6.20 21.95
C ALA A 13 -5.03 7.03 21.49
N ARG A 14 -5.38 8.08 22.23
CA ARG A 14 -6.53 8.93 21.89
C ARG A 14 -6.34 9.68 20.58
N THR A 15 -5.13 10.17 20.30
CA THR A 15 -4.83 10.91 19.07
C THR A 15 -4.77 9.99 17.86
N LEU A 16 -4.05 8.86 17.93
CA LEU A 16 -3.98 7.89 16.84
C LEU A 16 -5.35 7.29 16.50
N LEU A 17 -6.10 6.86 17.52
CA LEU A 17 -7.42 6.26 17.34
C LEU A 17 -8.36 7.25 16.65
N ARG A 18 -8.42 8.51 17.12
CA ARG A 18 -9.24 9.56 16.54
C ARG A 18 -8.85 9.83 15.08
N ASP A 19 -7.56 10.03 14.81
CA ASP A 19 -7.06 10.30 13.46
C ASP A 19 -7.45 9.16 12.48
N VAL A 20 -7.28 7.91 12.92
CA VAL A 20 -7.61 6.75 12.08
C VAL A 20 -9.12 6.61 11.90
N MET A 21 -9.94 6.81 12.94
CA MET A 21 -11.40 6.74 12.85
C MET A 21 -11.94 7.83 11.91
N GLU A 22 -11.44 9.05 12.05
CA GLU A 22 -11.86 10.19 11.25
C GLU A 22 -11.52 10.01 9.76
N LYS A 23 -10.28 9.62 9.46
CA LYS A 23 -9.82 9.41 8.08
C LYS A 23 -10.39 8.15 7.43
N SER A 24 -10.58 7.05 8.17
CA SER A 24 -11.08 5.77 7.63
C SER A 24 -12.60 5.63 7.68
N SER A 25 -13.30 6.47 8.49
CA SER A 25 -14.73 6.34 8.80
C SER A 25 -15.07 4.95 9.38
N GLN A 26 -14.19 4.38 10.21
CA GLN A 26 -14.38 3.07 10.82
C GLN A 26 -14.48 3.18 12.35
N ASN A 27 -15.41 2.44 12.95
CA ASN A 27 -15.59 2.39 14.42
C ASN A 27 -14.68 1.28 15.02
N LEU A 28 -13.42 1.62 15.32
CA LEU A 28 -12.46 0.65 15.85
C LEU A 28 -12.78 0.15 17.27
N PRO A 29 -13.33 0.98 18.19
CA PRO A 29 -13.71 0.53 19.53
C PRO A 29 -14.77 -0.60 19.54
N ALA A 30 -15.57 -0.74 18.49
CA ALA A 30 -16.51 -1.86 18.35
C ALA A 30 -15.85 -3.21 18.07
N CYS A 31 -14.51 -3.29 17.99
CA CYS A 31 -13.81 -4.52 17.69
C CYS A 31 -13.82 -5.51 18.86
N TYR A 32 -14.45 -6.67 18.70
CA TYR A 32 -14.50 -7.75 19.71
C TYR A 32 -13.20 -8.54 19.83
N GLN A 33 -12.19 -8.29 18.99
CA GLN A 33 -10.98 -9.10 18.93
C GLN A 33 -11.24 -10.60 18.67
N CYS A 34 -12.32 -10.92 17.94
CA CYS A 34 -12.78 -12.30 17.68
C CYS A 34 -11.92 -13.03 16.63
N ARG A 35 -10.94 -12.37 16.00
CA ARG A 35 -9.95 -12.91 15.06
C ARG A 35 -10.50 -13.48 13.74
N ARG A 36 -11.80 -13.32 13.44
CA ARG A 36 -12.39 -13.79 12.16
C ARG A 36 -11.74 -13.13 10.94
N CYS A 37 -11.32 -11.87 11.07
CA CYS A 37 -10.58 -11.15 10.03
C CYS A 37 -9.18 -11.74 9.80
N ALA A 38 -8.50 -12.18 10.86
CA ALA A 38 -7.19 -12.82 10.76
C ALA A 38 -7.27 -14.17 10.02
N ALA A 39 -8.25 -15.01 10.38
CA ALA A 39 -8.43 -16.33 9.79
C ALA A 39 -8.69 -16.32 8.27
N GLY A 40 -8.99 -15.17 7.68
CA GLY A 40 -9.21 -15.04 6.24
C GLY A 40 -8.22 -14.14 5.53
N CYS A 41 -7.18 -13.68 6.22
CA CYS A 41 -6.19 -12.79 5.62
C CYS A 41 -5.18 -13.58 4.78
N PRO A 42 -5.10 -13.36 3.45
CA PRO A 42 -4.19 -14.13 2.60
C PRO A 42 -2.71 -13.83 2.86
N VAL A 43 -2.40 -12.74 3.54
CA VAL A 43 -1.03 -12.32 3.87
C VAL A 43 -0.74 -12.34 5.38
N GLY A 44 -1.69 -12.80 6.20
CA GLY A 44 -1.58 -12.76 7.67
C GLY A 44 -0.36 -13.49 8.22
N ASP A 45 -0.09 -14.69 7.72
CA ASP A 45 1.04 -15.52 8.15
C ASP A 45 2.40 -14.92 7.76
N GLU A 46 2.46 -14.26 6.59
CA GLU A 46 3.68 -13.66 6.08
C GLU A 46 4.04 -12.33 6.75
N THR A 47 3.05 -11.65 7.32
CA THR A 47 3.26 -10.29 7.85
C THR A 47 3.59 -10.27 9.34
N GLY A 48 3.33 -11.35 10.06
CA GLY A 48 3.47 -11.43 11.51
C GLY A 48 2.52 -10.50 12.28
N VAL A 49 1.74 -9.68 11.57
CA VAL A 49 0.71 -8.80 12.10
C VAL A 49 -0.61 -9.13 11.42
N THR A 50 -1.61 -9.51 12.19
CA THR A 50 -2.95 -9.83 11.69
C THR A 50 -3.88 -8.62 11.76
N PRO A 51 -5.00 -8.59 10.98
CA PRO A 51 -5.92 -7.45 11.00
C PRO A 51 -6.46 -7.07 12.37
N ASP A 52 -6.79 -8.06 13.22
CA ASP A 52 -7.23 -7.82 14.60
C ASP A 52 -6.12 -7.23 15.47
N ARG A 53 -4.88 -7.71 15.30
CA ARG A 53 -3.71 -7.19 16.01
C ARG A 53 -3.40 -5.75 15.61
N LEU A 54 -3.55 -5.41 14.32
CA LEU A 54 -3.41 -4.04 13.85
C LEU A 54 -4.44 -3.10 14.51
N ILE A 55 -5.71 -3.52 14.60
CA ILE A 55 -6.74 -2.72 15.30
C ILE A 55 -6.34 -2.55 16.76
N ARG A 56 -5.83 -3.60 17.42
CA ARG A 56 -5.40 -3.53 18.82
C ARG A 56 -4.22 -2.57 19.02
N MET A 57 -3.24 -2.55 18.12
CA MET A 57 -2.15 -1.56 18.14
C MET A 57 -2.67 -0.13 18.13
N ILE A 58 -3.64 0.16 17.26
CA ILE A 58 -4.26 1.49 17.16
C ILE A 58 -5.00 1.84 18.45
N LEU A 59 -5.77 0.90 19.00
CA LEU A 59 -6.50 1.11 20.27
C LEU A 59 -5.56 1.35 21.46
N LEU A 60 -4.38 0.75 21.45
CA LEU A 60 -3.35 0.93 22.48
C LEU A 60 -2.45 2.16 22.23
N GLY A 61 -2.57 2.81 21.06
CA GLY A 61 -1.80 4.01 20.73
C GLY A 61 -0.37 3.76 20.27
N ASP A 62 -0.02 2.52 19.92
CA ASP A 62 1.28 2.18 19.35
C ASP A 62 1.41 2.72 17.92
N ARG A 63 1.66 4.03 17.82
CA ARG A 63 1.67 4.77 16.56
C ARG A 63 2.78 4.30 15.63
N GLU A 64 3.96 4.07 16.17
CA GLU A 64 5.13 3.68 15.37
C GLU A 64 4.89 2.34 14.68
N GLU A 65 4.51 1.32 15.44
CA GLU A 65 4.24 -0.02 14.91
C GLU A 65 2.97 -0.04 14.03
N ALA A 66 1.94 0.72 14.37
CA ALA A 66 0.71 0.80 13.57
C ALA A 66 0.95 1.42 12.19
N LEU A 67 1.80 2.44 12.07
CA LEU A 67 2.07 3.11 10.81
C LEU A 67 3.07 2.37 9.92
N ASN A 68 3.99 1.60 10.50
CA ASN A 68 5.08 0.99 9.75
C ASN A 68 5.26 -0.50 10.07
N ASN A 69 4.24 -1.32 9.78
CA ASN A 69 4.33 -2.78 9.86
C ASN A 69 4.14 -3.44 8.49
N LEU A 70 4.48 -4.74 8.42
CA LEU A 70 4.41 -5.47 7.15
C LEU A 70 2.99 -5.60 6.60
N LEU A 71 1.95 -5.68 7.46
CA LEU A 71 0.57 -5.78 7.00
C LEU A 71 0.14 -4.51 6.25
N VAL A 72 0.54 -3.33 6.73
CA VAL A 72 0.24 -2.06 6.06
C VAL A 72 0.78 -2.06 4.63
N TRP A 73 1.97 -2.60 4.39
CA TRP A 73 2.59 -2.60 3.06
C TRP A 73 2.19 -3.78 2.17
N LYS A 74 1.98 -4.98 2.74
CA LYS A 74 1.63 -6.19 1.99
C LYS A 74 0.13 -6.38 1.75
N CYS A 75 -0.74 -5.61 2.39
CA CYS A 75 -2.18 -5.73 2.23
C CYS A 75 -2.60 -5.57 0.76
N VAL A 76 -3.25 -6.59 0.22
CA VAL A 76 -3.73 -6.64 -1.16
C VAL A 76 -5.15 -6.08 -1.33
N ALA A 77 -5.70 -5.45 -0.30
CA ALA A 77 -7.03 -4.84 -0.31
C ALA A 77 -8.15 -5.79 -0.81
N CYS A 78 -8.11 -7.06 -0.43
CA CYS A 78 -9.13 -8.04 -0.82
C CYS A 78 -10.47 -7.91 -0.07
N TYR A 79 -10.53 -7.07 0.96
CA TYR A 79 -11.71 -6.79 1.80
C TYR A 79 -12.30 -7.99 2.55
N THR A 80 -11.72 -9.18 2.50
CA THR A 80 -12.17 -10.38 3.21
C THR A 80 -12.30 -10.14 4.72
N CYS A 81 -11.40 -9.36 5.32
CA CYS A 81 -11.46 -8.99 6.73
C CYS A 81 -12.75 -8.24 7.10
N GLY A 82 -13.20 -7.32 6.25
CA GLY A 82 -14.44 -6.57 6.45
C GLY A 82 -15.68 -7.45 6.29
N THR A 83 -15.71 -8.30 5.26
CA THR A 83 -16.83 -9.22 5.00
C THR A 83 -17.06 -10.20 6.15
N ARG A 84 -15.98 -10.61 6.84
CA ARG A 84 -16.05 -11.54 7.98
C ARG A 84 -16.29 -10.84 9.31
N CYS A 85 -16.24 -9.51 9.37
CA CYS A 85 -16.35 -8.76 10.61
C CYS A 85 -17.82 -8.65 11.05
N PRO A 86 -18.21 -9.12 12.25
CA PRO A 86 -19.58 -9.00 12.75
C PRO A 86 -19.97 -7.54 13.02
N ASN A 87 -19.00 -6.65 13.22
CA ASN A 87 -19.21 -5.23 13.45
C ASN A 87 -18.94 -4.36 12.21
N ASN A 88 -18.87 -4.97 11.02
CA ASN A 88 -18.66 -4.28 9.75
C ASN A 88 -17.39 -3.39 9.69
N ILE A 89 -16.37 -3.70 10.48
CA ILE A 89 -15.11 -2.95 10.47
C ILE A 89 -14.32 -3.35 9.22
N GLN A 90 -14.14 -2.41 8.30
CA GLN A 90 -13.40 -2.59 7.07
C GLN A 90 -11.90 -2.36 7.30
N THR A 91 -11.18 -3.36 7.81
CA THR A 91 -9.75 -3.23 8.13
C THR A 91 -8.91 -2.83 6.91
N ALA A 92 -9.31 -3.20 5.69
CA ALA A 92 -8.61 -2.75 4.48
C ALA A 92 -8.61 -1.22 4.34
N ARG A 93 -9.71 -0.51 4.68
CA ARG A 93 -9.75 0.95 4.71
C ARG A 93 -8.83 1.54 5.79
N ILE A 94 -8.76 0.87 6.93
CA ILE A 94 -7.84 1.27 8.01
C ILE A 94 -6.39 1.16 7.50
N VAL A 95 -6.03 0.07 6.82
CA VAL A 95 -4.70 -0.13 6.23
C VAL A 95 -4.39 0.94 5.18
N GLU A 96 -5.33 1.29 4.32
CA GLU A 96 -5.16 2.38 3.34
C GLU A 96 -4.92 3.72 4.03
N THR A 97 -5.68 4.02 5.08
CA THR A 97 -5.49 5.23 5.90
C THR A 97 -4.10 5.26 6.53
N LEU A 98 -3.66 4.15 7.13
CA LEU A 98 -2.33 4.06 7.73
C LEU A 98 -1.21 4.21 6.69
N LYS A 99 -1.36 3.66 5.48
CA LYS A 99 -0.43 3.91 4.36
C LYS A 99 -0.31 5.40 4.02
N GLN A 100 -1.43 6.11 4.00
CA GLN A 100 -1.44 7.55 3.72
C GLN A 100 -0.76 8.31 4.85
N MET A 101 -1.11 8.03 6.11
CA MET A 101 -0.50 8.63 7.29
C MET A 101 1.01 8.34 7.38
N SER A 102 1.45 7.13 7.03
CA SER A 102 2.87 6.77 6.96
C SER A 102 3.63 7.59 5.91
N LYS A 103 3.02 7.84 4.74
CA LYS A 103 3.58 8.70 3.70
C LYS A 103 3.61 10.17 4.11
N GLU A 104 2.55 10.66 4.76
CA GLU A 104 2.48 12.04 5.31
C GLU A 104 3.54 12.28 6.38
N ALA A 105 3.82 11.26 7.20
CA ALA A 105 4.87 11.28 8.21
C ALA A 105 6.28 10.99 7.65
N HIS A 106 6.44 10.87 6.33
CA HIS A 106 7.70 10.57 5.65
C HIS A 106 8.44 9.35 6.19
N LEU A 107 7.70 8.34 6.70
CA LEU A 107 8.31 7.12 7.21
C LEU A 107 8.86 6.26 6.05
N GLU A 108 10.05 5.69 6.27
CA GLU A 108 10.64 4.74 5.32
C GLU A 108 9.78 3.47 5.23
N PRO A 109 9.28 3.12 4.04
CA PRO A 109 8.43 1.93 3.89
C PRO A 109 9.21 0.65 4.11
N LEU A 110 8.70 -0.27 4.96
CA LEU A 110 9.32 -1.59 5.20
C LEU A 110 9.45 -2.43 3.92
N ARG A 111 8.71 -2.10 2.88
CA ARG A 111 8.78 -2.72 1.56
C ARG A 111 8.90 -1.65 0.47
N PRO A 112 10.09 -1.07 0.26
CA PRO A 112 10.30 0.02 -0.67
C PRO A 112 9.84 -0.31 -2.10
N ARG A 113 10.06 -1.55 -2.58
CA ARG A 113 9.61 -2.00 -3.91
C ARG A 113 8.09 -1.91 -4.07
N ILE A 114 7.30 -2.25 -3.02
CA ILE A 114 5.84 -2.13 -3.05
C ILE A 114 5.43 -0.64 -3.12
N ALA A 115 6.07 0.20 -2.33
CA ALA A 115 5.82 1.64 -2.36
C ALA A 115 6.16 2.26 -3.72
N ASP A 116 7.26 1.82 -4.36
CA ASP A 116 7.64 2.29 -5.69
C ASP A 116 6.66 1.84 -6.76
N PHE A 117 6.18 0.59 -6.68
CA PHE A 117 5.14 0.11 -7.58
C PHE A 117 3.85 0.95 -7.48
N HIS A 118 3.37 1.22 -6.26
CA HIS A 118 2.21 2.09 -6.05
C HIS A 118 2.44 3.50 -6.61
N ASN A 119 3.62 4.06 -6.39
CA ASN A 119 3.97 5.39 -6.91
C ASN A 119 4.07 5.39 -8.43
N ALA A 120 4.64 4.36 -9.04
CA ALA A 120 4.72 4.21 -10.50
C ALA A 120 3.32 4.07 -11.12
N PHE A 121 2.45 3.26 -10.49
CA PHE A 121 1.06 3.10 -10.91
C PHE A 121 0.31 4.45 -10.91
N MET A 122 0.37 5.18 -9.80
CA MET A 122 -0.29 6.48 -9.68
C MET A 122 0.26 7.50 -10.67
N LYS A 123 1.57 7.55 -10.88
CA LYS A 123 2.23 8.47 -11.80
C LYS A 123 1.89 8.16 -13.26
N ALA A 124 1.87 6.88 -13.66
CA ALA A 124 1.45 6.47 -14.99
C ALA A 124 -0.03 6.81 -15.25
N THR A 125 -0.90 6.61 -14.25
CA THR A 125 -2.32 6.97 -14.32
C THR A 125 -2.53 8.48 -14.44
N GLU A 126 -1.81 9.28 -13.66
CA GLU A 126 -1.85 10.76 -13.74
C GLU A 126 -1.44 11.25 -15.13
N HIS A 127 -0.39 10.63 -15.69
CA HIS A 127 0.16 11.08 -16.98
C HIS A 127 -0.71 10.71 -18.18
N LYS A 128 -1.26 9.49 -18.20
CA LYS A 128 -2.05 8.97 -19.35
C LYS A 128 -3.56 9.05 -19.16
N GLY A 129 -4.02 9.32 -17.93
CA GLY A 129 -5.44 9.32 -17.56
C GLY A 129 -5.98 7.93 -17.19
N ARG A 130 -5.24 6.88 -17.50
CA ARG A 130 -5.45 5.48 -17.10
C ARG A 130 -4.11 4.79 -16.96
N PHE A 131 -4.08 3.71 -16.22
CA PHE A 131 -2.85 2.93 -16.12
C PHE A 131 -2.41 2.39 -17.48
N ASN A 132 -1.16 2.61 -17.79
CA ASN A 132 -0.47 2.03 -18.94
C ASN A 132 0.63 1.12 -18.41
N GLU A 133 0.58 -0.15 -18.77
CA GLU A 133 1.46 -1.19 -18.25
C GLU A 133 2.93 -0.89 -18.60
N ILE A 134 3.18 -0.51 -19.86
CA ILE A 134 4.56 -0.23 -20.34
C ILE A 134 5.14 0.99 -19.61
N GLU A 135 4.37 2.05 -19.45
CA GLU A 135 4.82 3.26 -18.77
C GLU A 135 4.97 3.02 -17.27
N GLY A 136 4.01 2.31 -16.66
CA GLY A 136 4.08 1.93 -15.25
C GLY A 136 5.32 1.10 -14.93
N MET A 137 5.58 0.07 -15.74
CA MET A 137 6.78 -0.77 -15.61
C MET A 137 8.06 0.04 -15.80
N ARG A 138 8.13 0.89 -16.84
CA ARG A 138 9.30 1.75 -17.06
C ARG A 138 9.60 2.66 -15.86
N ILE A 139 8.58 3.31 -15.29
CA ILE A 139 8.75 4.17 -14.11
C ILE A 139 9.22 3.35 -12.91
N TYR A 140 8.65 2.16 -12.72
CA TYR A 140 9.02 1.25 -11.65
C TYR A 140 10.48 0.78 -11.78
N GLU A 141 10.87 0.29 -12.97
CA GLU A 141 12.22 -0.19 -13.26
C GLU A 141 13.27 0.91 -13.04
N ILE A 142 13.03 2.13 -13.55
CA ILE A 142 13.96 3.26 -13.34
C ILE A 142 14.14 3.54 -11.85
N LYS A 143 13.04 3.56 -11.08
CA LYS A 143 13.13 3.82 -9.63
C LYS A 143 13.87 2.72 -8.89
N THR A 144 13.58 1.47 -9.23
CA THR A 144 14.24 0.31 -8.60
C THR A 144 15.72 0.30 -8.96
N ALA A 145 16.08 0.51 -10.23
CA ALA A 145 17.47 0.57 -10.69
C ALA A 145 18.26 1.70 -9.99
N LEU A 146 17.67 2.90 -9.86
CA LEU A 146 18.31 4.00 -9.14
C LEU A 146 18.55 3.68 -7.66
N ARG A 147 17.62 2.96 -7.01
CA ARG A 147 17.78 2.52 -5.62
C ARG A 147 18.91 1.48 -5.50
N GLU A 148 18.90 0.45 -6.35
CA GLU A 148 19.93 -0.59 -6.33
C GLU A 148 21.32 -0.01 -6.68
N LEU A 149 21.40 0.97 -7.58
CA LEU A 149 22.61 1.68 -7.89
C LEU A 149 23.14 2.46 -6.66
N LYS A 150 22.26 3.14 -5.94
CA LYS A 150 22.62 3.85 -4.70
C LYS A 150 23.10 2.89 -3.61
N ASN A 151 22.62 1.65 -3.60
CA ASN A 151 23.04 0.59 -2.68
C ASN A 151 24.27 -0.19 -3.16
N GLY A 152 24.84 0.15 -4.34
CA GLY A 152 26.01 -0.53 -4.91
C GLY A 152 25.70 -1.90 -5.55
N ASN A 153 24.43 -2.27 -5.73
CA ASN A 153 24.00 -3.60 -6.17
C ASN A 153 23.78 -3.68 -7.70
N VAL A 154 24.82 -3.43 -8.48
CA VAL A 154 24.75 -3.43 -9.96
C VAL A 154 24.36 -4.81 -10.52
N GLY A 155 24.79 -5.91 -9.88
CA GLY A 155 24.44 -7.27 -10.29
C GLY A 155 22.94 -7.53 -10.26
N ALA A 156 22.25 -7.06 -9.24
CA ALA A 156 20.79 -7.20 -9.10
C ALA A 156 20.05 -6.46 -10.23
N ILE A 157 20.54 -5.30 -10.65
CA ILE A 157 19.95 -4.53 -11.77
C ILE A 157 20.01 -5.33 -13.07
N VAL A 158 21.18 -5.91 -13.37
CA VAL A 158 21.39 -6.69 -14.60
C VAL A 158 20.49 -7.93 -14.62
N GLU A 159 20.36 -8.62 -13.49
CA GLU A 159 19.56 -9.84 -13.39
C GLU A 159 18.06 -9.52 -13.53
N GLU A 160 17.59 -8.45 -12.90
CA GLU A 160 16.20 -7.98 -13.01
C GLU A 160 15.89 -7.55 -14.46
N MET A 161 16.77 -6.81 -15.11
CA MET A 161 16.62 -6.42 -16.53
C MET A 161 16.56 -7.64 -17.46
N LYS A 162 17.40 -8.66 -17.25
CA LYS A 162 17.33 -9.93 -18.03
C LYS A 162 15.98 -10.64 -17.81
N GLY A 163 15.50 -10.71 -16.58
CA GLY A 163 14.21 -11.31 -16.24
C GLY A 163 13.05 -10.60 -16.94
N GLN A 164 13.03 -9.28 -16.89
CA GLN A 164 12.01 -8.45 -17.53
C GLN A 164 12.05 -8.53 -19.06
N ALA A 165 13.25 -8.54 -19.65
CA ALA A 165 13.42 -8.71 -21.10
C ALA A 165 12.88 -10.08 -21.56
N LYS A 166 13.17 -11.16 -20.83
CA LYS A 166 12.66 -12.50 -21.11
C LYS A 166 11.15 -12.58 -21.00
N LEU A 167 10.56 -11.97 -19.94
CA LEU A 167 9.12 -11.89 -19.77
C LEU A 167 8.47 -11.10 -20.90
N GLY A 168 8.99 -9.92 -21.24
CA GLY A 168 8.50 -9.08 -22.34
C GLY A 168 8.52 -9.81 -23.67
N MET A 169 9.62 -10.53 -23.99
CA MET A 169 9.74 -11.32 -25.20
C MET A 169 8.70 -12.46 -25.24
N THR A 170 8.50 -13.15 -24.12
CA THR A 170 7.47 -14.21 -24.00
C THR A 170 6.06 -13.65 -24.19
N MET A 171 5.76 -12.48 -23.63
CA MET A 171 4.47 -11.81 -23.80
C MET A 171 4.23 -11.37 -25.25
N MET A 172 5.25 -10.86 -25.93
CA MET A 172 5.18 -10.51 -27.34
C MET A 172 4.92 -11.74 -28.23
N GLN A 173 5.65 -12.83 -28.02
CA GLN A 173 5.46 -14.09 -28.76
C GLN A 173 4.03 -14.63 -28.58
N LYS A 174 3.48 -14.52 -27.38
CA LYS A 174 2.09 -14.95 -27.07
C LYS A 174 1.02 -13.93 -27.44
N LYS A 175 1.37 -12.83 -28.13
CA LYS A 175 0.46 -11.73 -28.53
C LYS A 175 -0.35 -11.15 -27.35
N ARG A 176 0.20 -11.19 -26.15
CA ARG A 176 -0.44 -10.67 -24.93
C ARG A 176 -0.03 -9.24 -24.56
N MET A 177 0.89 -8.64 -25.32
CA MET A 177 1.32 -7.26 -25.12
C MET A 177 0.55 -6.33 -26.07
N HIS A 178 -0.27 -5.46 -25.50
CA HIS A 178 -0.99 -4.43 -26.26
C HIS A 178 -0.15 -3.15 -26.31
N ILE A 179 0.51 -2.92 -27.44
CA ILE A 179 1.35 -1.72 -27.67
C ILE A 179 0.46 -0.48 -27.88
N LYS A 180 -0.76 -0.66 -28.42
CA LYS A 180 -1.70 0.45 -28.60
C LYS A 180 -2.41 0.79 -27.29
N VAL A 181 -2.05 1.92 -26.71
CA VAL A 181 -2.67 2.44 -25.50
C VAL A 181 -3.99 3.12 -25.83
N ALA A 182 -5.09 2.64 -25.24
CA ALA A 182 -6.36 3.32 -25.34
C ALA A 182 -6.26 4.71 -24.70
N LYS A 183 -6.63 5.75 -25.44
CA LYS A 183 -6.58 7.14 -24.95
C LYS A 183 -7.85 7.44 -24.14
N VAL A 184 -7.68 8.15 -23.03
CA VAL A 184 -8.80 8.70 -22.25
C VAL A 184 -9.36 9.92 -22.99
N LYS A 185 -10.68 10.03 -23.10
CA LYS A 185 -11.35 11.13 -23.81
C LYS A 185 -11.03 12.49 -23.21
N ASN A 186 -10.97 12.60 -21.88
CA ASN A 186 -10.71 13.86 -21.17
C ASN A 186 -9.56 13.75 -20.17
N LYS A 187 -8.32 13.95 -20.64
CA LYS A 187 -7.13 13.95 -19.79
C LYS A 187 -7.08 15.15 -18.82
N ALA A 188 -7.70 16.27 -19.20
CA ALA A 188 -7.68 17.48 -18.38
C ALA A 188 -8.46 17.27 -17.10
N GLU A 189 -9.59 16.57 -17.14
CA GLU A 189 -10.40 16.21 -15.98
C GLU A 189 -9.62 15.31 -15.00
N VAL A 190 -8.96 14.25 -15.51
CA VAL A 190 -8.12 13.38 -14.68
C VAL A 190 -7.01 14.17 -13.99
N LYS A 191 -6.31 15.06 -14.72
CA LYS A 191 -5.28 15.93 -14.11
C LYS A 191 -5.86 16.87 -13.06
N ALA A 192 -7.07 17.37 -13.26
CA ALA A 192 -7.75 18.22 -12.28
C ALA A 192 -8.11 17.44 -11.01
N LEU A 193 -8.57 16.19 -11.13
CA LEU A 193 -8.81 15.30 -9.99
C LEU A 193 -7.54 15.04 -9.18
N PHE A 194 -6.42 14.74 -9.87
CA PHE A 194 -5.13 14.55 -9.20
C PHE A 194 -4.65 15.81 -8.49
N ARG A 195 -4.85 17.00 -9.09
CA ARG A 195 -4.52 18.30 -8.43
C ARG A 195 -5.35 18.51 -7.17
N LYS A 196 -6.67 18.30 -7.25
CA LYS A 196 -7.56 18.39 -6.07
C LYS A 196 -7.16 17.40 -4.97
N ALA A 197 -6.86 16.15 -5.33
CA ALA A 197 -6.42 15.14 -4.37
C ALA A 197 -5.07 15.47 -3.72
N LYS A 198 -4.17 16.17 -4.42
CA LYS A 198 -2.90 16.64 -3.86
C LYS A 198 -3.10 17.85 -2.94
N ALA A 199 -3.96 18.78 -3.31
CA ALA A 199 -4.29 19.95 -2.49
C ALA A 199 -4.99 19.56 -1.17
N GLY A 200 -5.92 18.61 -1.20
CA GLY A 200 -6.60 18.12 0.00
C GLY A 200 -5.75 17.27 0.94
N ARG A 201 -4.52 16.93 0.56
CA ARG A 201 -3.53 16.25 1.42
C ARG A 201 -2.59 17.20 2.16
N GLY A 202 -2.60 18.48 1.81
CA GLY A 202 -1.77 19.53 2.44
C GLY A 202 -2.55 20.45 3.38
N ALA A 203 -3.82 20.14 3.61
CA ALA A 203 -4.70 20.77 4.62
C ALA A 203 -5.00 19.73 5.70
#